data_246893cd27a6eed00b4eac0c47b0cefd
#
_entry.id   246893cd27a6eed00b4eac0c47b0cefd
#
_cell.length_a   1.000
_cell.length_b   1.000
_cell.length_c   1.000
_cell.angle_alpha   90.00
_cell.angle_beta   90.00
_cell.angle_gamma   90.00
#
_symmetry.space_group_name_H-M   'P 1'
#
loop_
_entity.id
_entity.type
_entity.pdbx_description
1 polymer ?
#
loop_
_entity_poly.entity_id
_entity_poly.type
_entity_poly.pdbx_seq_one_letter_code
_entity_poly.pdbx_strand_id
1 'polypeptide(L)'
;MVLDEDQTSLEYLDKQELSANNAYTLILKRTMKPNQWNSITLPVALTAAQFKTAFGDQAKLAKLKGQDGQIPTRIDFESVDLKNDEAIVVNPCQLYIMQSTRTASVTEGEYQKKLKDNSTLMVKAPYFTINNVVLPHKPEEMFKESPKSTTTESDNIQFCGTQIKQTDKVVPSHSYVLSGKNGKWYHTTSPLAIKGFRCWIATNVATSNPAKALTFAIDGTV
;
A
#
# COMPACT_ATOMS: atom_id res chain seq x y z
N MET A 1 6.72 -12.73 -10.57
CA MET A 1 7.18 -11.42 -10.04
C MET A 1 7.18 -11.46 -8.51
N VAL A 2 8.14 -10.83 -7.87
CA VAL A 2 8.23 -10.74 -6.39
C VAL A 2 8.16 -9.29 -5.98
N LEU A 3 7.30 -8.98 -5.00
CA LEU A 3 7.25 -7.72 -4.26
C LEU A 3 7.45 -8.03 -2.78
N ASP A 4 8.53 -7.51 -2.18
CA ASP A 4 8.92 -7.78 -0.80
C ASP A 4 9.02 -6.48 0.01
N GLU A 5 8.20 -6.34 1.05
CA GLU A 5 8.14 -5.14 1.91
C GLU A 5 9.43 -4.87 2.71
N ASP A 6 10.35 -5.82 2.75
CA ASP A 6 11.62 -5.69 3.47
C ASP A 6 12.78 -5.22 2.57
N GLN A 7 12.57 -5.10 1.24
CA GLN A 7 13.57 -4.58 0.30
C GLN A 7 13.76 -3.07 0.47
N THR A 8 15.01 -2.63 0.43
CA THR A 8 15.40 -1.22 0.65
C THR A 8 15.71 -0.44 -0.62
N SER A 9 15.69 -1.10 -1.78
CA SER A 9 15.90 -0.51 -3.11
C SER A 9 14.98 -1.20 -4.12
N LEU A 10 14.60 -0.52 -5.20
CA LEU A 10 13.87 -1.11 -6.32
C LEU A 10 14.74 -1.95 -7.27
N GLU A 11 16.05 -1.94 -7.11
CA GLU A 11 16.99 -2.69 -7.97
C GLU A 11 16.68 -4.20 -8.06
N TYR A 12 16.09 -4.79 -7.00
CA TYR A 12 15.69 -6.20 -7.05
C TYR A 12 14.60 -6.47 -8.08
N LEU A 13 13.82 -5.46 -8.45
CA LEU A 13 12.79 -5.56 -9.49
C LEU A 13 13.42 -5.56 -10.87
N ASP A 14 14.44 -4.72 -11.10
CA ASP A 14 15.18 -4.65 -12.37
C ASP A 14 15.94 -5.94 -12.66
N LYS A 15 16.37 -6.64 -11.59
CA LYS A 15 17.03 -7.94 -11.69
C LYS A 15 16.07 -9.10 -11.96
N GLN A 16 14.76 -8.90 -11.81
CA GLN A 16 13.76 -9.89 -12.22
C GLN A 16 13.52 -9.74 -13.74
N GLU A 17 13.43 -10.83 -14.46
CA GLU A 17 13.09 -10.82 -15.88
C GLU A 17 11.60 -10.48 -16.07
N LEU A 18 11.28 -9.18 -16.05
CA LEU A 18 9.94 -8.67 -16.22
C LEU A 18 9.82 -7.92 -17.54
N SER A 19 8.73 -8.15 -18.26
CA SER A 19 8.42 -7.51 -19.55
C SER A 19 7.00 -6.97 -19.53
N ALA A 20 6.78 -5.84 -20.20
CA ALA A 20 5.45 -5.29 -20.40
C ALA A 20 4.52 -6.30 -21.12
N ASN A 21 3.24 -6.23 -20.83
CA ASN A 21 2.17 -7.06 -21.40
C ASN A 21 2.25 -8.56 -21.11
N ASN A 22 3.18 -8.99 -20.25
CA ASN A 22 3.25 -10.37 -19.80
C ASN A 22 2.51 -10.53 -18.46
N ALA A 23 1.85 -11.70 -18.32
CA ALA A 23 1.20 -12.09 -17.09
C ALA A 23 2.18 -12.84 -16.17
N TYR A 24 2.15 -12.52 -14.88
CA TYR A 24 3.00 -13.13 -13.87
C TYR A 24 2.19 -13.61 -12.67
N THR A 25 2.69 -14.65 -12.01
CA THR A 25 2.31 -14.90 -10.62
C THR A 25 3.07 -13.92 -9.73
N LEU A 26 2.33 -13.05 -9.03
CA LEU A 26 2.87 -12.13 -8.04
C LEU A 26 3.00 -12.82 -6.68
N ILE A 27 4.21 -12.85 -6.15
CA ILE A 27 4.52 -13.18 -4.76
C ILE A 27 4.63 -11.86 -4.00
N LEU A 28 3.64 -11.57 -3.16
CA LEU A 28 3.57 -10.33 -2.41
C LEU A 28 3.84 -10.59 -0.92
N LYS A 29 5.03 -10.24 -0.45
CA LYS A 29 5.34 -10.22 0.98
C LYS A 29 4.88 -8.89 1.57
N ARG A 30 3.77 -8.95 2.26
CA ARG A 30 3.15 -7.81 2.93
C ARG A 30 2.51 -8.29 4.23
N THR A 31 3.07 -7.89 5.37
CA THR A 31 2.54 -8.28 6.68
C THR A 31 1.25 -7.51 6.97
N MET A 32 0.13 -8.23 7.03
CA MET A 32 -1.21 -7.71 7.33
C MET A 32 -1.93 -8.65 8.28
N LYS A 33 -2.77 -8.11 9.14
CA LYS A 33 -3.70 -8.90 9.96
C LYS A 33 -5.08 -8.89 9.30
N PRO A 34 -5.75 -10.05 9.18
CA PRO A 34 -7.12 -10.10 8.66
C PRO A 34 -8.07 -9.28 9.55
N ASN A 35 -9.10 -8.74 8.91
CA ASN A 35 -10.14 -7.92 9.51
C ASN A 35 -9.64 -6.63 10.19
N GLN A 36 -8.44 -6.18 9.82
CA GLN A 36 -7.87 -4.90 10.24
C GLN A 36 -7.61 -4.02 9.02
N TRP A 37 -7.84 -2.72 9.16
CA TRP A 37 -7.43 -1.76 8.14
C TRP A 37 -5.91 -1.67 8.05
N ASN A 38 -5.41 -1.69 6.84
CA ASN A 38 -4.00 -1.55 6.49
C ASN A 38 -3.87 -0.55 5.34
N SER A 39 -2.79 0.17 5.28
CA SER A 39 -2.46 0.96 4.10
C SER A 39 -1.76 0.11 3.05
N ILE A 40 -1.97 0.36 1.76
CA ILE A 40 -1.32 -0.37 0.68
C ILE A 40 -1.09 0.53 -0.54
N THR A 41 0.06 0.35 -1.18
CA THR A 41 0.38 0.85 -2.51
C THR A 41 1.18 -0.22 -3.24
N LEU A 42 0.79 -0.54 -4.46
CA LEU A 42 1.48 -1.56 -5.27
C LEU A 42 1.89 -0.95 -6.61
N PRO A 43 3.03 -1.36 -7.19
CA PRO A 43 3.44 -0.90 -8.51
C PRO A 43 2.70 -1.61 -9.66
N VAL A 44 1.68 -2.36 -9.38
CA VAL A 44 0.93 -3.19 -10.33
C VAL A 44 -0.55 -2.93 -10.24
N ALA A 45 -1.26 -3.19 -11.35
CA ALA A 45 -2.70 -3.21 -11.38
C ALA A 45 -3.25 -4.56 -10.88
N LEU A 46 -4.38 -4.52 -10.17
CA LEU A 46 -5.15 -5.72 -9.83
C LEU A 46 -6.60 -5.52 -10.22
N THR A 47 -7.20 -6.55 -10.80
CA THR A 47 -8.65 -6.61 -10.99
C THR A 47 -9.36 -6.90 -9.68
N ALA A 48 -10.68 -6.65 -9.62
CA ALA A 48 -11.48 -6.98 -8.45
C ALA A 48 -11.45 -8.48 -8.15
N ALA A 49 -11.46 -9.33 -9.18
CA ALA A 49 -11.31 -10.79 -9.01
C ALA A 49 -9.98 -11.16 -8.37
N GLN A 50 -8.87 -10.59 -8.84
CA GLN A 50 -7.54 -10.83 -8.29
C GLN A 50 -7.45 -10.33 -6.84
N PHE A 51 -7.99 -9.14 -6.56
CA PHE A 51 -8.02 -8.56 -5.23
C PHE A 51 -8.81 -9.44 -4.24
N LYS A 52 -10.04 -9.84 -4.61
CA LYS A 52 -10.88 -10.73 -3.79
C LYS A 52 -10.23 -12.11 -3.58
N THR A 53 -9.67 -12.70 -4.64
CA THR A 53 -8.98 -13.99 -4.54
C THR A 53 -7.80 -13.92 -3.57
N ALA A 54 -7.03 -12.86 -3.60
CA ALA A 54 -5.86 -12.70 -2.73
C ALA A 54 -6.24 -12.38 -1.28
N PHE A 55 -7.18 -11.44 -1.09
CA PHE A 55 -7.43 -10.83 0.21
C PHE A 55 -8.78 -11.24 0.83
N GLY A 56 -9.59 -12.00 0.10
CA GLY A 56 -10.89 -12.53 0.54
C GLY A 56 -12.08 -11.84 -0.12
N ASP A 57 -13.18 -12.59 -0.29
CA ASP A 57 -14.38 -12.12 -1.01
C ASP A 57 -15.06 -10.93 -0.34
N GLN A 58 -14.89 -10.78 0.98
CA GLN A 58 -15.37 -9.65 1.78
C GLN A 58 -14.29 -8.61 2.07
N ALA A 59 -13.14 -8.68 1.39
CA ALA A 59 -12.10 -7.68 1.51
C ALA A 59 -12.62 -6.31 1.07
N LYS A 60 -12.11 -5.25 1.71
CA LYS A 60 -12.51 -3.87 1.42
C LYS A 60 -11.31 -3.08 0.92
N LEU A 61 -11.57 -2.13 0.04
CA LEU A 61 -10.58 -1.22 -0.51
C LEU A 61 -11.18 0.19 -0.52
N ALA A 62 -10.40 1.18 -0.10
CA ALA A 62 -10.83 2.57 -0.13
C ALA A 62 -9.67 3.49 -0.50
N LYS A 63 -9.96 4.58 -1.19
CA LYS A 63 -9.00 5.62 -1.59
C LYS A 63 -9.30 6.92 -0.88
N LEU A 64 -8.31 7.79 -0.77
CA LEU A 64 -8.48 9.11 -0.19
C LEU A 64 -9.51 9.88 -1.02
N LYS A 65 -10.54 10.43 -0.32
CA LYS A 65 -11.55 11.31 -0.90
C LYS A 65 -11.22 12.78 -0.64
N GLY A 66 -10.79 13.11 0.57
CA GLY A 66 -10.46 14.48 0.94
C GLY A 66 -10.42 14.73 2.45
N GLN A 67 -10.58 16.00 2.79
CA GLN A 67 -10.65 16.50 4.16
C GLN A 67 -11.86 17.42 4.33
N ASP A 68 -12.32 17.61 5.57
CA ASP A 68 -13.55 18.33 5.89
C ASP A 68 -13.38 19.86 6.01
N GLY A 69 -12.25 20.43 5.62
CA GLY A 69 -12.01 21.88 5.66
C GLY A 69 -10.52 22.19 5.53
N GLN A 70 -10.16 23.47 5.51
CA GLN A 70 -8.75 23.89 5.40
C GLN A 70 -7.90 23.43 6.59
N ILE A 71 -8.48 23.45 7.80
CA ILE A 71 -7.87 22.83 8.99
C ILE A 71 -8.65 21.55 9.26
N PRO A 72 -8.16 20.39 8.80
CA PRO A 72 -8.95 19.18 8.85
C PRO A 72 -9.22 18.74 10.29
N THR A 73 -10.46 18.36 10.56
CA THR A 73 -10.86 17.61 11.75
C THR A 73 -11.22 16.16 11.38
N ARG A 74 -11.46 15.93 10.10
CA ARG A 74 -11.76 14.62 9.53
C ARG A 74 -11.09 14.41 8.18
N ILE A 75 -10.65 13.19 7.96
CA ILE A 75 -10.14 12.71 6.67
C ILE A 75 -11.10 11.66 6.15
N ASP A 76 -11.60 11.87 4.94
CA ASP A 76 -12.58 11.04 4.29
C ASP A 76 -11.91 10.11 3.27
N PHE A 77 -12.28 8.86 3.32
CA PHE A 77 -12.01 7.85 2.31
C PHE A 77 -13.33 7.44 1.64
N GLU A 78 -13.25 7.03 0.40
CA GLU A 78 -14.38 6.44 -0.33
C GLU A 78 -14.07 5.01 -0.73
N SER A 79 -15.05 4.14 -0.56
CA SER A 79 -14.93 2.72 -0.95
C SER A 79 -14.77 2.58 -2.46
N VAL A 80 -13.92 1.64 -2.85
CA VAL A 80 -13.80 1.21 -4.25
C VAL A 80 -14.80 0.10 -4.50
N ASP A 81 -15.60 0.22 -5.57
CA ASP A 81 -16.55 -0.82 -5.96
C ASP A 81 -15.81 -2.07 -6.48
N LEU A 82 -16.05 -3.21 -5.87
CA LEU A 82 -15.44 -4.50 -6.18
C LEU A 82 -16.42 -5.47 -6.89
N LYS A 83 -17.57 -5.01 -7.35
CA LYS A 83 -18.62 -5.88 -7.92
C LYS A 83 -18.29 -6.41 -9.31
N ASN A 84 -17.62 -5.61 -10.13
CA ASN A 84 -17.20 -6.04 -11.46
C ASN A 84 -15.82 -6.70 -11.37
N ASP A 85 -15.77 -8.02 -11.53
CA ASP A 85 -14.57 -8.83 -11.39
C ASP A 85 -13.42 -8.45 -12.34
N GLU A 86 -13.74 -7.93 -13.52
CA GLU A 86 -12.75 -7.53 -14.52
C GLU A 86 -12.26 -6.08 -14.35
N ALA A 87 -12.95 -5.28 -13.52
CA ALA A 87 -12.55 -3.90 -13.29
C ALA A 87 -11.19 -3.82 -12.58
N ILE A 88 -10.32 -2.94 -13.07
CA ILE A 88 -9.09 -2.58 -12.35
C ILE A 88 -9.48 -1.77 -11.11
N VAL A 89 -9.20 -2.31 -9.94
CA VAL A 89 -9.54 -1.70 -8.64
C VAL A 89 -8.30 -1.20 -7.88
N VAL A 90 -7.15 -1.84 -8.09
CA VAL A 90 -5.85 -1.32 -7.65
C VAL A 90 -5.12 -0.81 -8.88
N ASN A 91 -4.83 0.48 -8.91
CA ASN A 91 -4.02 1.10 -9.97
C ASN A 91 -2.55 1.17 -9.52
N PRO A 92 -1.59 1.06 -10.45
CA PRO A 92 -0.18 1.14 -10.14
C PRO A 92 0.18 2.41 -9.38
N CYS A 93 0.93 2.28 -8.29
CA CYS A 93 1.42 3.37 -7.45
C CYS A 93 0.33 4.25 -6.81
N GLN A 94 -0.95 3.92 -6.96
CA GLN A 94 -2.01 4.60 -6.24
C GLN A 94 -2.04 4.14 -4.78
N LEU A 95 -2.45 5.05 -3.90
CA LEU A 95 -2.44 4.85 -2.45
C LEU A 95 -3.84 4.49 -1.97
N TYR A 96 -3.93 3.42 -1.18
CA TYR A 96 -5.19 2.91 -0.66
C TYR A 96 -5.09 2.54 0.82
N ILE A 97 -6.23 2.43 1.46
CA ILE A 97 -6.41 1.61 2.65
C ILE A 97 -7.23 0.39 2.28
N MET A 98 -6.94 -0.74 2.91
CA MET A 98 -7.63 -1.99 2.64
C MET A 98 -7.85 -2.81 3.91
N GLN A 99 -8.84 -3.68 3.88
CA GLN A 99 -9.09 -4.66 4.92
C GLN A 99 -9.15 -6.04 4.25
N SER A 100 -8.13 -6.87 4.50
CA SER A 100 -8.15 -8.29 4.10
C SER A 100 -9.02 -9.09 5.06
N THR A 101 -9.76 -10.06 4.55
CA THR A 101 -10.47 -11.05 5.37
C THR A 101 -9.74 -12.39 5.44
N ARG A 102 -8.60 -12.49 4.75
CA ARG A 102 -7.73 -13.69 4.75
C ARG A 102 -6.36 -13.38 5.34
N THR A 103 -5.73 -14.39 5.89
CA THR A 103 -4.28 -14.43 6.10
C THR A 103 -3.57 -14.61 4.76
N ALA A 104 -2.24 -14.47 4.76
CA ALA A 104 -1.43 -14.78 3.58
C ALA A 104 -1.70 -16.21 3.07
N SER A 105 -1.67 -16.39 1.76
CA SER A 105 -1.96 -17.69 1.12
C SER A 105 -0.89 -18.75 1.41
N VAL A 106 0.33 -18.32 1.70
CA VAL A 106 1.44 -19.19 2.11
C VAL A 106 1.93 -18.69 3.47
N THR A 107 1.87 -19.56 4.47
CA THR A 107 2.16 -19.25 5.88
C THR A 107 3.50 -19.79 6.37
N GLU A 108 4.06 -20.78 5.66
CA GLU A 108 5.31 -21.45 6.01
C GLU A 108 6.21 -21.64 4.80
N GLY A 109 7.51 -21.79 5.03
CA GLY A 109 8.51 -22.00 4.00
C GLY A 109 9.00 -20.70 3.36
N GLU A 110 9.64 -20.83 2.21
CA GLU A 110 10.21 -19.72 1.45
C GLU A 110 9.97 -19.89 -0.06
N TYR A 111 9.82 -18.79 -0.75
CA TYR A 111 9.84 -18.71 -2.20
C TYR A 111 11.22 -18.26 -2.67
N GLN A 112 11.77 -18.94 -3.67
CA GLN A 112 13.06 -18.62 -4.25
C GLN A 112 12.89 -18.23 -5.72
N LYS A 113 13.50 -17.12 -6.12
CA LYS A 113 13.55 -16.67 -7.52
C LYS A 113 14.98 -16.39 -7.93
N LYS A 114 15.43 -17.07 -8.98
CA LYS A 114 16.72 -16.74 -9.63
C LYS A 114 16.60 -15.42 -10.37
N LEU A 115 17.58 -14.55 -10.21
CA LEU A 115 17.66 -13.22 -10.83
C LEU A 115 18.62 -13.23 -12.03
N LYS A 116 18.60 -12.18 -12.85
CA LYS A 116 19.45 -12.02 -14.05
C LYS A 116 20.95 -12.06 -13.73
N ASP A 117 21.35 -11.58 -12.57
CA ASP A 117 22.74 -11.58 -12.09
C ASP A 117 23.17 -12.92 -11.45
N ASN A 118 22.38 -13.97 -11.63
CA ASN A 118 22.54 -15.29 -11.02
C ASN A 118 22.38 -15.34 -9.49
N SER A 119 22.10 -14.23 -8.82
CA SER A 119 21.74 -14.26 -7.41
C SER A 119 20.35 -14.86 -7.21
N THR A 120 20.00 -15.21 -5.97
CA THR A 120 18.69 -15.74 -5.61
C THR A 120 18.00 -14.79 -4.66
N LEU A 121 16.81 -14.32 -5.06
CA LEU A 121 15.90 -13.60 -4.19
C LEU A 121 15.11 -14.62 -3.37
N MET A 122 15.21 -14.54 -2.06
CA MET A 122 14.49 -15.40 -1.12
C MET A 122 13.41 -14.61 -0.39
N VAL A 123 12.18 -15.11 -0.40
CA VAL A 123 11.04 -14.49 0.28
C VAL A 123 10.49 -15.48 1.30
N LYS A 124 10.73 -15.20 2.58
CA LYS A 124 10.18 -16.03 3.67
C LYS A 124 8.70 -15.76 3.86
N ALA A 125 7.94 -16.79 4.11
CA ALA A 125 6.54 -16.67 4.48
C ALA A 125 6.36 -15.82 5.77
N PRO A 126 5.19 -15.20 5.99
CA PRO A 126 3.99 -15.29 5.15
C PRO A 126 4.03 -14.38 3.92
N TYR A 127 3.44 -14.83 2.81
CA TYR A 127 3.25 -14.02 1.60
C TYR A 127 1.94 -14.40 0.87
N PHE A 128 1.42 -13.46 0.08
CA PHE A 128 0.26 -13.68 -0.79
C PHE A 128 0.72 -14.09 -2.18
N THR A 129 -0.07 -14.94 -2.83
CA THR A 129 0.12 -15.33 -4.23
C THR A 129 -1.05 -14.81 -5.05
N ILE A 130 -0.76 -14.02 -6.10
CA ILE A 130 -1.77 -13.45 -6.99
C ILE A 130 -1.43 -13.85 -8.42
N ASN A 131 -2.30 -14.58 -9.07
CA ASN A 131 -2.06 -15.09 -10.41
C ASN A 131 -2.47 -14.08 -11.49
N ASN A 132 -1.88 -14.22 -12.68
CA ASN A 132 -2.23 -13.48 -13.89
C ASN A 132 -2.12 -11.95 -13.75
N VAL A 133 -1.19 -11.47 -12.94
CA VAL A 133 -0.92 -10.03 -12.84
C VAL A 133 -0.17 -9.58 -14.08
N VAL A 134 -0.79 -8.71 -14.87
CA VAL A 134 -0.21 -8.17 -16.10
C VAL A 134 0.53 -6.87 -15.79
N LEU A 135 1.74 -6.73 -16.34
CA LEU A 135 2.48 -5.48 -16.31
C LEU A 135 2.12 -4.63 -17.54
N PRO A 136 1.36 -3.53 -17.42
CA PRO A 136 0.96 -2.71 -18.57
C PRO A 136 2.13 -1.92 -19.17
N HIS A 137 3.17 -1.65 -18.41
CA HIS A 137 4.36 -0.90 -18.80
C HIS A 137 5.63 -1.63 -18.34
N LYS A 138 6.77 -1.11 -18.78
CA LYS A 138 8.06 -1.60 -18.27
C LYS A 138 8.20 -1.27 -16.79
N PRO A 139 8.95 -2.10 -16.02
CA PRO A 139 9.13 -1.89 -14.57
C PRO A 139 9.59 -0.47 -14.21
N GLU A 140 10.58 0.07 -14.90
CA GLU A 140 11.13 1.41 -14.65
C GLU A 140 10.11 2.55 -14.79
N GLU A 141 9.04 2.34 -15.56
CA GLU A 141 7.96 3.31 -15.74
C GLU A 141 6.89 3.20 -14.65
N MET A 142 6.77 2.04 -14.03
CA MET A 142 5.71 1.74 -13.06
C MET A 142 6.15 1.96 -11.61
N PHE A 143 7.42 1.66 -11.32
CA PHE A 143 7.89 1.68 -9.94
C PHE A 143 8.28 3.09 -9.50
N LYS A 144 7.77 3.50 -8.35
CA LYS A 144 8.09 4.76 -7.69
C LYS A 144 8.39 4.51 -6.23
N GLU A 145 9.53 5.00 -5.75
CA GLU A 145 9.93 4.82 -4.34
C GLU A 145 8.96 5.52 -3.38
N SER A 146 8.48 6.69 -3.75
CA SER A 146 7.67 7.55 -2.88
C SER A 146 6.45 8.11 -3.62
N PRO A 147 5.42 7.30 -3.88
CA PRO A 147 4.19 7.80 -4.47
C PRO A 147 3.46 8.74 -3.51
N LYS A 148 2.84 9.78 -4.06
CA LYS A 148 2.09 10.78 -3.32
C LYS A 148 0.77 11.07 -4.02
N SER A 149 -0.26 11.38 -3.22
CA SER A 149 -1.57 11.80 -3.69
C SER A 149 -2.12 12.90 -2.79
N THR A 150 -2.65 13.93 -3.42
CA THR A 150 -3.46 14.99 -2.79
C THR A 150 -4.79 15.05 -3.53
N THR A 151 -5.86 15.43 -2.87
CA THR A 151 -7.17 15.58 -3.52
C THR A 151 -7.28 16.93 -4.22
N THR A 152 -6.70 17.98 -3.61
CA THR A 152 -6.59 19.33 -4.18
C THR A 152 -5.23 19.94 -3.83
N GLU A 153 -4.80 20.95 -4.58
CA GLU A 153 -3.55 21.69 -4.28
C GLU A 153 -3.62 22.47 -2.96
N SER A 154 -4.82 22.78 -2.51
CA SER A 154 -5.08 23.52 -1.26
C SER A 154 -5.21 22.62 -0.02
N ASP A 155 -5.15 21.30 -0.17
CA ASP A 155 -5.27 20.39 0.94
C ASP A 155 -4.05 20.44 1.87
N ASN A 156 -4.33 20.55 3.16
CA ASN A 156 -3.31 20.52 4.20
C ASN A 156 -2.86 19.10 4.57
N ILE A 157 -3.37 18.09 3.86
CA ILE A 157 -2.98 16.71 4.00
C ILE A 157 -2.37 16.20 2.70
N GLN A 158 -1.42 15.30 2.83
CA GLN A 158 -0.85 14.56 1.73
C GLN A 158 -0.84 13.08 2.07
N PHE A 159 -1.50 12.26 1.26
CA PHE A 159 -1.38 10.81 1.37
C PHE A 159 -0.09 10.39 0.66
N CYS A 160 0.84 9.85 1.41
CA CYS A 160 2.17 9.46 0.97
C CYS A 160 2.32 7.95 1.09
N GLY A 161 3.20 7.38 0.27
CA GLY A 161 3.50 5.96 0.33
C GLY A 161 4.94 5.66 -0.03
N THR A 162 5.33 4.41 0.14
CA THR A 162 6.61 3.89 -0.31
C THR A 162 6.46 2.46 -0.81
N GLN A 163 7.21 2.10 -1.83
CA GLN A 163 7.27 0.74 -2.36
C GLN A 163 8.49 -0.05 -1.85
N ILE A 164 9.37 0.63 -1.14
CA ILE A 164 10.54 0.03 -0.49
C ILE A 164 10.53 0.30 1.00
N LYS A 165 11.25 -0.50 1.74
CA LYS A 165 11.48 -0.27 3.17
C LYS A 165 12.37 0.96 3.32
N GLN A 166 11.87 1.91 4.08
CA GLN A 166 12.59 3.13 4.44
C GLN A 166 13.18 2.98 5.84
N THR A 167 14.50 3.01 5.92
CA THR A 167 15.24 2.93 7.19
C THR A 167 15.46 4.32 7.82
N ASP A 168 15.43 5.36 7.00
CA ASP A 168 15.79 6.74 7.36
C ASP A 168 14.61 7.56 7.90
N LYS A 169 13.71 6.96 8.65
CA LYS A 169 12.62 7.68 9.34
C LYS A 169 11.91 8.71 8.43
N VAL A 170 11.53 8.30 7.22
CA VAL A 170 10.94 9.17 6.18
C VAL A 170 9.51 9.62 6.48
N VAL A 171 8.81 8.93 7.39
CA VAL A 171 7.51 9.40 7.87
C VAL A 171 7.76 10.54 8.85
N PRO A 172 7.39 11.78 8.52
CA PRO A 172 7.64 12.92 9.39
C PRO A 172 6.93 12.80 10.75
N SER A 173 7.41 13.53 11.75
CA SER A 173 6.59 13.80 12.93
C SER A 173 5.29 14.51 12.53
N HIS A 174 4.27 14.39 13.35
CA HIS A 174 2.94 14.94 13.11
C HIS A 174 2.21 14.36 11.89
N SER A 175 2.63 13.18 11.44
CA SER A 175 1.92 12.37 10.45
C SER A 175 0.96 11.40 11.12
N TYR A 176 0.10 10.77 10.32
CA TYR A 176 -0.78 9.70 10.77
C TYR A 176 -0.42 8.41 10.05
N VAL A 177 -0.20 7.35 10.81
CA VAL A 177 0.11 6.01 10.31
C VAL A 177 -0.97 5.03 10.73
N LEU A 178 -1.33 4.14 9.81
CA LEU A 178 -2.30 3.08 10.07
C LEU A 178 -1.57 1.86 10.65
N SER A 179 -1.90 1.51 11.88
CA SER A 179 -1.27 0.38 12.56
C SER A 179 -1.76 -0.95 12.01
N GLY A 180 -0.87 -1.73 11.45
CA GLY A 180 -1.17 -3.11 11.03
C GLY A 180 -1.48 -4.06 12.20
N LYS A 181 -1.32 -3.62 13.46
CA LYS A 181 -1.62 -4.42 14.65
C LYS A 181 -3.10 -4.43 15.01
N ASN A 182 -3.79 -3.30 14.84
CA ASN A 182 -5.18 -3.12 15.27
C ASN A 182 -6.04 -2.29 14.30
N GLY A 183 -5.51 -1.91 13.14
CA GLY A 183 -6.23 -1.14 12.11
C GLY A 183 -6.61 0.28 12.52
N LYS A 184 -5.95 0.84 13.54
CA LYS A 184 -6.21 2.21 14.03
C LYS A 184 -5.15 3.17 13.54
N TRP A 185 -5.55 4.41 13.31
CA TRP A 185 -4.64 5.50 13.01
C TRP A 185 -3.94 6.01 14.27
N TYR A 186 -2.65 6.29 14.13
CA TYR A 186 -1.81 6.83 15.19
C TYR A 186 -1.11 8.09 14.70
N HIS A 187 -1.17 9.14 15.50
CA HIS A 187 -0.39 10.34 15.29
C HIS A 187 1.06 10.10 15.72
N THR A 188 2.00 10.50 14.87
CA THR A 188 3.43 10.34 15.14
C THR A 188 3.96 11.57 15.88
N THR A 189 4.64 11.35 16.99
CA THR A 189 5.32 12.42 17.75
C THR A 189 6.78 12.57 17.35
N SER A 190 7.32 11.60 16.63
CA SER A 190 8.69 11.60 16.10
C SER A 190 8.71 10.92 14.72
N PRO A 191 9.71 11.21 13.89
CA PRO A 191 9.85 10.55 12.59
C PRO A 191 10.00 9.04 12.71
N LEU A 192 9.38 8.29 11.79
CA LEU A 192 9.35 6.82 11.78
C LEU A 192 9.95 6.24 10.51
N ALA A 193 10.63 5.10 10.66
CA ALA A 193 10.91 4.17 9.57
C ALA A 193 9.62 3.41 9.19
N ILE A 194 9.52 2.97 7.95
CA ILE A 194 8.34 2.27 7.44
C ILE A 194 8.76 1.17 6.45
N LYS A 195 8.06 0.05 6.47
CA LYS A 195 8.25 -1.03 5.49
C LYS A 195 7.66 -0.64 4.13
N GLY A 196 8.08 -1.35 3.09
CA GLY A 196 7.55 -1.17 1.73
C GLY A 196 6.04 -1.40 1.62
N PHE A 197 5.47 -0.87 0.54
CA PHE A 197 4.04 -0.99 0.18
C PHE A 197 3.09 -0.43 1.24
N ARG A 198 3.53 0.56 2.01
CA ARG A 198 2.75 1.23 3.06
C ARG A 198 2.55 2.69 2.74
N CYS A 199 1.50 3.25 3.34
CA CYS A 199 1.15 4.66 3.21
C CYS A 199 1.00 5.31 4.58
N TRP A 200 1.12 6.63 4.59
CA TRP A 200 0.86 7.48 5.75
C TRP A 200 0.22 8.79 5.28
N ILE A 201 -0.38 9.52 6.19
CA ILE A 201 -0.88 10.85 5.92
C ILE A 201 0.06 11.85 6.56
N ALA A 202 0.71 12.66 5.73
CA ALA A 202 1.47 13.82 6.18
C ALA A 202 0.54 15.03 6.28
N THR A 203 0.73 15.86 7.31
CA THR A 203 0.00 17.10 7.47
C THR A 203 0.96 18.28 7.34
N ASN A 204 0.56 19.29 6.56
CA ASN A 204 1.32 20.52 6.39
C ASN A 204 0.94 21.58 7.45
N VAL A 205 -0.01 21.26 8.31
CA VAL A 205 -0.41 22.15 9.40
C VAL A 205 0.69 22.12 10.44
N ALA A 206 1.44 23.22 10.53
CA ALA A 206 2.27 23.49 11.70
C ALA A 206 1.32 23.64 12.90
N THR A 207 0.98 22.53 13.51
CA THR A 207 0.10 22.52 14.67
C THR A 207 0.88 22.99 15.87
N SER A 208 0.83 24.28 16.14
CA SER A 208 1.13 24.86 17.48
C SER A 208 0.15 24.39 18.55
N ASN A 209 -0.81 23.57 18.17
CA ASN A 209 -1.77 22.92 19.06
C ASN A 209 -1.66 21.40 18.87
N PRO A 210 -1.36 20.61 19.94
CA PRO A 210 -1.37 19.16 19.84
C PRO A 210 -2.79 18.74 19.44
N ALA A 211 -2.89 18.27 18.25
CA ALA A 211 -4.06 18.00 17.45
C ALA A 211 -5.30 17.60 18.24
N LYS A 212 -6.41 18.25 17.97
CA LYS A 212 -7.69 17.57 17.95
C LYS A 212 -7.46 16.28 17.16
N ALA A 213 -7.73 15.15 17.81
CA ALA A 213 -7.57 13.85 17.17
C ALA A 213 -8.33 13.88 15.85
N LEU A 214 -7.63 13.70 14.71
CA LEU A 214 -8.29 13.57 13.42
C LEU A 214 -9.18 12.34 13.46
N THR A 215 -10.39 12.48 12.99
CA THR A 215 -11.27 11.34 12.71
C THR A 215 -11.04 10.85 11.28
N PHE A 216 -11.25 9.59 11.05
CA PHE A 216 -11.13 8.96 9.74
C PHE A 216 -12.46 8.31 9.42
N ALA A 217 -13.07 8.75 8.33
CA ALA A 217 -14.35 8.23 7.88
C ALA A 217 -14.20 7.50 6.54
N ILE A 218 -14.98 6.45 6.37
CA ILE A 218 -15.14 5.74 5.10
C ILE A 218 -16.61 5.87 4.71
N ASP A 219 -16.87 6.43 3.54
CA ASP A 219 -18.23 6.74 3.06
C ASP A 219 -19.06 7.51 4.09
N GLY A 220 -18.42 8.43 4.81
CA GLY A 220 -19.05 9.27 5.83
C GLY A 220 -19.26 8.59 7.20
N THR A 221 -18.85 7.33 7.37
CA THR A 221 -18.92 6.60 8.65
C THR A 221 -17.57 6.61 9.35
N VAL A 222 -17.53 7.09 10.61
CA VAL A 222 -16.32 7.17 11.46
C VAL A 222 -16.08 5.85 12.18
#